data_96c4038cae1c1b0bdb72aaf1c4be52de
#
_entry.id   96c4038cae1c1b0bdb72aaf1c4be52de
#
_cell.length_a   1.000
_cell.length_b   1.000
_cell.length_c   1.000
_cell.angle_alpha   90.00
_cell.angle_beta   90.00
_cell.angle_gamma   90.00
#
_symmetry.space_group_name_H-M   'P 1'
#
loop_
_entity.id
_entity.type
_entity.pdbx_description
1 polymer ?
#
loop_
_entity_poly.entity_id
_entity_poly.type
_entity_poly.pdbx_seq_one_letter_code
_entity_poly.pdbx_strand_id
1 'polypeptide(L)'
;MGLDIGIDLGTSSVLIYVKGKGVVLREPSVVSRDEDGKVKAVGEDACLMIGRTPANIEAIRPLRDGVISDYEATEEMLKYFIKKVCGKKLLLYKPRIMICVPSGITEVERRAVMDVADKVGAKEVYIIEEPIAAAIGAGLDITKAYGSMVVDVGGGTTDIAVISLCGIVKSKSIKIAGDTFDEAIIRFMRRKYSLQIGERMAEEMKI
;
A
#
# COMPACT_ATOMS: atom_id res chain seq x y z
N MET A 1 4.40 27.01 -3.39
CA MET A 1 5.32 25.86 -3.53
C MET A 1 4.49 24.59 -3.43
N GLY A 2 4.54 23.70 -4.43
CA GLY A 2 3.80 22.43 -4.42
C GLY A 2 4.27 21.50 -3.28
N LEU A 3 3.42 20.54 -2.91
CA LEU A 3 3.79 19.51 -1.93
C LEU A 3 4.56 18.38 -2.63
N ASP A 4 5.63 17.91 -2.02
CA ASP A 4 6.31 16.68 -2.39
C ASP A 4 5.79 15.56 -1.49
N ILE A 5 5.19 14.55 -2.08
CA ILE A 5 4.47 13.46 -1.40
C ILE A 5 5.10 12.13 -1.79
N GLY A 6 5.45 11.31 -0.81
CA GLY A 6 5.76 9.90 -0.99
C GLY A 6 4.54 9.07 -0.59
N ILE A 7 4.18 8.09 -1.40
CA ILE A 7 3.10 7.15 -1.14
C ILE A 7 3.65 5.73 -1.17
N ASP A 8 3.50 5.03 -0.06
CA ASP A 8 3.60 3.58 -0.03
C ASP A 8 2.19 3.03 -0.22
N LEU A 9 1.96 2.41 -1.38
CA LEU A 9 0.67 1.88 -1.80
C LEU A 9 0.62 0.37 -1.54
N GLY A 10 0.64 0.00 -0.25
CA GLY A 10 0.71 -1.39 0.17
C GLY A 10 -0.63 -2.13 0.13
N THR A 11 -0.56 -3.46 0.05
CA THR A 11 -1.73 -4.36 0.06
C THR A 11 -2.58 -4.20 1.32
N SER A 12 -1.95 -4.08 2.49
CA SER A 12 -2.65 -3.96 3.76
C SER A 12 -2.91 -2.52 4.18
N SER A 13 -1.99 -1.60 3.91
CA SER A 13 -2.10 -0.20 4.33
C SER A 13 -1.44 0.76 3.34
N VAL A 14 -1.99 1.96 3.26
CA VAL A 14 -1.41 3.10 2.55
C VAL A 14 -0.73 4.03 3.56
N LEU A 15 0.52 4.38 3.28
CA LEU A 15 1.25 5.40 4.03
C LEU A 15 1.49 6.61 3.12
N ILE A 16 1.27 7.81 3.66
CA ILE A 16 1.60 9.05 2.96
C ILE A 16 2.58 9.86 3.78
N TYR A 17 3.72 10.10 3.17
CA TYR A 17 4.78 10.98 3.67
C TYR A 17 4.71 12.32 2.94
N VAL A 18 4.85 13.41 3.67
CA VAL A 18 4.97 14.76 3.10
C VAL A 18 6.33 15.34 3.48
N LYS A 19 7.08 15.82 2.49
CA LYS A 19 8.39 16.43 2.70
C LYS A 19 8.32 17.55 3.75
N GLY A 20 9.17 17.43 4.77
CA GLY A 20 9.24 18.38 5.89
C GLY A 20 8.17 18.17 6.98
N LYS A 21 7.29 17.17 6.86
CA LYS A 21 6.29 16.85 7.89
C LYS A 21 6.38 15.40 8.37
N GLY A 22 7.07 14.51 7.63
CA GLY A 22 7.10 13.09 7.93
C GLY A 22 5.87 12.34 7.43
N VAL A 23 5.59 11.17 8.02
CA VAL A 23 4.38 10.38 7.73
C VAL A 23 3.18 11.11 8.33
N VAL A 24 2.24 11.50 7.47
CA VAL A 24 1.05 12.29 7.82
C VAL A 24 -0.25 11.49 7.73
N LEU A 25 -0.21 10.32 7.10
CA LEU A 25 -1.35 9.42 6.98
C LEU A 25 -0.85 7.98 7.01
N ARG A 26 -1.55 7.14 7.77
CA ARG A 26 -1.47 5.69 7.75
C ARG A 26 -2.90 5.17 7.84
N GLU A 27 -3.37 4.50 6.81
CA GLU A 27 -4.75 4.02 6.72
C GLU A 27 -4.78 2.63 6.06
N PRO A 28 -5.71 1.75 6.44
CA PRO A 28 -5.91 0.48 5.75
C PRO A 28 -6.23 0.67 4.27
N SER A 29 -5.74 -0.23 3.42
CA SER A 29 -6.05 -0.29 1.98
C SER A 29 -7.41 -0.96 1.77
N VAL A 30 -8.48 -0.33 2.24
CA VAL A 30 -9.85 -0.84 2.20
C VAL A 30 -10.80 0.23 1.68
N VAL A 31 -11.74 -0.18 0.85
CA VAL A 31 -12.82 0.65 0.32
C VAL A 31 -14.13 -0.10 0.52
N SER A 32 -15.17 0.58 0.99
CA SER A 32 -16.53 0.05 0.96
C SER A 32 -17.35 0.75 -0.11
N ARG A 33 -18.14 -0.03 -0.87
CA ARG A 33 -19.02 0.45 -1.94
C ARG A 33 -20.38 -0.20 -1.87
N ASP A 34 -21.41 0.49 -2.40
CA ASP A 34 -22.73 -0.08 -2.59
C ASP A 34 -22.84 -0.87 -3.90
N GLU A 35 -24.02 -1.44 -4.16
CA GLU A 35 -24.32 -2.21 -5.37
C GLU A 35 -24.13 -1.41 -6.67
N ASP A 36 -24.28 -0.09 -6.63
CA ASP A 36 -24.06 0.82 -7.77
C ASP A 36 -22.57 1.18 -7.94
N GLY A 37 -21.66 0.61 -7.13
CA GLY A 37 -20.22 0.90 -7.14
C GLY A 37 -19.82 2.19 -6.42
N LYS A 38 -20.77 2.91 -5.81
CA LYS A 38 -20.48 4.17 -5.14
C LYS A 38 -19.78 3.94 -3.80
N VAL A 39 -18.62 4.60 -3.63
CA VAL A 39 -17.83 4.54 -2.40
C VAL A 39 -18.60 5.12 -1.21
N LYS A 40 -18.67 4.38 -0.12
CA LYS A 40 -19.30 4.75 1.15
C LYS A 40 -18.30 5.11 2.23
N ALA A 41 -17.20 4.36 2.32
CA ALA A 41 -16.12 4.63 3.25
C ALA A 41 -14.77 4.19 2.67
N VAL A 42 -13.67 4.73 3.22
CA VAL A 42 -12.31 4.46 2.81
C VAL A 42 -11.42 4.39 4.06
N GLY A 43 -10.42 3.51 4.02
CA GLY A 43 -9.45 3.39 5.09
C GLY A 43 -10.02 2.72 6.34
N GLU A 44 -9.76 3.29 7.51
CA GLU A 44 -10.20 2.75 8.80
C GLU A 44 -11.71 2.56 8.88
N ASP A 45 -12.50 3.54 8.41
CA ASP A 45 -13.95 3.45 8.42
C ASP A 45 -14.46 2.28 7.57
N ALA A 46 -13.84 2.01 6.41
CA ALA A 46 -14.18 0.86 5.58
C ALA A 46 -13.69 -0.46 6.21
N CYS A 47 -12.53 -0.45 6.85
CA CYS A 47 -11.97 -1.62 7.54
C CYS A 47 -12.88 -2.11 8.68
N LEU A 48 -13.48 -1.19 9.42
CA LEU A 48 -14.45 -1.52 10.48
C LEU A 48 -15.73 -2.20 9.94
N MET A 49 -15.99 -2.06 8.64
CA MET A 49 -17.14 -2.67 7.96
C MET A 49 -16.89 -4.11 7.52
N ILE A 50 -15.64 -4.55 7.40
CA ILE A 50 -15.31 -5.92 6.95
C ILE A 50 -16.01 -6.95 7.85
N GLY A 51 -16.77 -7.86 7.23
CA GLY A 51 -17.55 -8.90 7.91
C GLY A 51 -18.76 -8.41 8.70
N ARG A 52 -19.13 -7.14 8.58
CA ARG A 52 -20.27 -6.51 9.27
C ARG A 52 -21.17 -5.70 8.33
N THR A 53 -20.91 -5.73 7.02
CA THR A 53 -21.69 -4.99 6.04
C THR A 53 -23.06 -5.61 5.84
N PRO A 54 -24.14 -4.82 5.67
CA PRO A 54 -25.40 -5.31 5.14
C PRO A 54 -25.22 -5.82 3.70
N ALA A 55 -26.16 -6.62 3.20
CA ALA A 55 -26.04 -7.31 1.91
C ALA A 55 -25.77 -6.36 0.71
N ASN A 56 -26.17 -5.10 0.82
CA ASN A 56 -26.02 -4.10 -0.22
C ASN A 56 -24.71 -3.27 -0.14
N ILE A 57 -23.80 -3.61 0.77
CA ILE A 57 -22.49 -2.94 0.92
C ILE A 57 -21.39 -3.98 0.93
N GLU A 58 -20.38 -3.81 0.08
CA GLU A 58 -19.20 -4.65 0.01
C GLU A 58 -17.98 -3.85 0.50
N ALA A 59 -17.17 -4.44 1.39
CA ALA A 59 -15.86 -3.91 1.77
C ALA A 59 -14.78 -4.73 1.07
N ILE A 60 -13.97 -4.09 0.24
CA ILE A 60 -12.95 -4.71 -0.60
C ILE A 60 -11.55 -4.17 -0.32
N ARG A 61 -10.55 -5.00 -0.57
CA ARG A 61 -9.14 -4.60 -0.65
C ARG A 61 -8.77 -4.40 -2.12
N PRO A 62 -8.56 -3.16 -2.59
CA PRO A 62 -8.32 -2.89 -4.00
C PRO A 62 -6.92 -3.27 -4.49
N LEU A 63 -6.02 -3.64 -3.55
CA LEU A 63 -4.68 -4.15 -3.85
C LEU A 63 -4.56 -5.59 -3.36
N ARG A 64 -3.88 -6.42 -4.16
CA ARG A 64 -3.53 -7.80 -3.83
C ARG A 64 -2.11 -8.10 -4.29
N ASP A 65 -1.34 -8.80 -3.47
CA ASP A 65 0.01 -9.25 -3.83
C ASP A 65 0.89 -8.11 -4.35
N GLY A 66 0.75 -6.90 -3.76
CA GLY A 66 1.51 -5.70 -4.13
C GLY A 66 1.05 -5.00 -5.40
N VAL A 67 -0.05 -5.44 -6.05
CA VAL A 67 -0.54 -4.86 -7.30
C VAL A 67 -1.99 -4.41 -7.22
N ILE A 68 -2.38 -3.50 -8.11
CA ILE A 68 -3.76 -3.02 -8.23
C ILE A 68 -4.63 -4.15 -8.80
N SER A 69 -5.62 -4.60 -8.04
CA SER A 69 -6.62 -5.59 -8.45
C SER A 69 -7.96 -4.96 -8.83
N ASP A 70 -8.28 -3.80 -8.23
CA ASP A 70 -9.46 -3.00 -8.58
C ASP A 70 -9.01 -1.54 -8.80
N TYR A 71 -9.00 -1.14 -10.08
CA TYR A 71 -8.48 0.15 -10.50
C TYR A 71 -9.33 1.32 -9.99
N GLU A 72 -10.66 1.22 -10.14
CA GLU A 72 -11.58 2.29 -9.75
C GLU A 72 -11.57 2.50 -8.23
N ALA A 73 -11.61 1.42 -7.45
CA ALA A 73 -11.54 1.50 -6.01
C ALA A 73 -10.18 2.07 -5.54
N THR A 74 -9.07 1.74 -6.21
CA THR A 74 -7.74 2.31 -5.90
C THR A 74 -7.70 3.81 -6.20
N GLU A 75 -8.26 4.22 -7.35
CA GLU A 75 -8.34 5.64 -7.74
C GLU A 75 -9.13 6.45 -6.70
N GLU A 76 -10.32 5.99 -6.32
CA GLU A 76 -11.16 6.67 -5.32
C GLU A 76 -10.50 6.70 -3.93
N MET A 77 -9.86 5.61 -3.52
CA MET A 77 -9.10 5.55 -2.28
C MET A 77 -7.96 6.58 -2.26
N LEU A 78 -7.14 6.63 -3.29
CA LEU A 78 -6.04 7.60 -3.38
C LEU A 78 -6.54 9.04 -3.48
N LYS A 79 -7.61 9.31 -4.23
CA LYS A 79 -8.25 10.63 -4.25
C LYS A 79 -8.66 11.08 -2.86
N TYR A 80 -9.30 10.19 -2.10
CA TYR A 80 -9.73 10.47 -0.73
C TYR A 80 -8.53 10.80 0.16
N PHE A 81 -7.48 9.98 0.16
CA PHE A 81 -6.30 10.18 1.00
C PHE A 81 -5.51 11.44 0.63
N ILE A 82 -5.30 11.69 -0.67
CA ILE A 82 -4.60 12.90 -1.14
C ILE A 82 -5.40 14.15 -0.76
N LYS A 83 -6.73 14.11 -0.92
CA LYS A 83 -7.59 15.22 -0.48
C LYS A 83 -7.51 15.43 1.03
N LYS A 84 -7.47 14.37 1.83
CA LYS A 84 -7.32 14.42 3.29
C LYS A 84 -5.99 15.07 3.69
N VAL A 85 -4.90 14.73 3.01
CA VAL A 85 -3.54 15.24 3.29
C VAL A 85 -3.33 16.67 2.77
N CYS A 86 -3.76 16.96 1.54
CA CYS A 86 -3.54 18.25 0.89
C CYS A 86 -4.57 19.32 1.27
N GLY A 87 -5.79 18.90 1.62
CA GLY A 87 -6.91 19.79 1.95
C GLY A 87 -7.17 20.81 0.84
N LYS A 88 -7.44 22.05 1.21
CA LYS A 88 -7.71 23.15 0.26
C LYS A 88 -6.51 23.50 -0.63
N LYS A 89 -5.29 23.08 -0.27
CA LYS A 89 -4.07 23.35 -1.06
C LYS A 89 -4.05 22.59 -2.38
N LEU A 90 -4.77 21.47 -2.49
CA LEU A 90 -4.88 20.71 -3.74
C LEU A 90 -5.51 21.53 -4.88
N LEU A 91 -6.41 22.46 -4.55
CA LEU A 91 -7.04 23.35 -5.52
C LEU A 91 -6.08 24.41 -6.09
N LEU A 92 -5.05 24.76 -5.33
CA LEU A 92 -4.09 25.81 -5.69
C LEU A 92 -2.78 25.27 -6.27
N TYR A 93 -2.34 24.12 -5.78
CA TYR A 93 -1.03 23.55 -6.13
C TYR A 93 -1.14 22.04 -6.24
N LYS A 94 -0.92 21.53 -7.45
CA LYS A 94 -0.82 20.09 -7.70
C LYS A 94 0.47 19.53 -7.05
N PRO A 95 0.39 18.41 -6.31
CA PRO A 95 1.56 17.79 -5.69
C PRO A 95 2.44 17.08 -6.72
N ARG A 96 3.74 16.95 -6.43
CA ARG A 96 4.59 15.92 -7.04
C ARG A 96 4.47 14.67 -6.18
N ILE A 97 4.23 13.55 -6.81
CA ILE A 97 3.97 12.28 -6.12
C ILE A 97 5.03 11.26 -6.51
N MET A 98 5.64 10.64 -5.52
CA MET A 98 6.48 9.45 -5.67
C MET A 98 5.74 8.26 -5.06
N ILE A 99 5.56 7.19 -5.83
CA ILE A 99 4.86 5.98 -5.39
C ILE A 99 5.85 4.83 -5.31
N CYS A 100 5.81 4.10 -4.19
CA CYS A 100 6.55 2.85 -4.03
C CYS A 100 5.83 1.73 -4.76
N VAL A 101 6.60 0.85 -5.37
CA VAL A 101 6.10 -0.34 -6.08
C VAL A 101 7.01 -1.54 -5.76
N PRO A 102 6.47 -2.76 -5.72
CA PRO A 102 7.28 -3.97 -5.53
C PRO A 102 8.36 -4.13 -6.61
N SER A 103 9.43 -4.82 -6.26
CA SER A 103 10.47 -5.16 -7.23
C SER A 103 9.93 -6.11 -8.30
N GLY A 104 10.18 -5.78 -9.57
CA GLY A 104 9.85 -6.66 -10.68
C GLY A 104 8.39 -6.60 -11.15
N ILE A 105 7.65 -5.51 -10.85
CA ILE A 105 6.34 -5.27 -11.45
C ILE A 105 6.43 -5.20 -12.98
N THR A 106 5.36 -5.59 -13.64
CA THR A 106 5.22 -5.49 -15.10
C THR A 106 5.02 -4.05 -15.55
N GLU A 107 5.31 -3.75 -16.83
CA GLU A 107 5.04 -2.43 -17.40
C GLU A 107 3.55 -2.05 -17.38
N VAL A 108 2.65 -3.04 -17.42
CA VAL A 108 1.19 -2.81 -17.32
C VAL A 108 0.83 -2.34 -15.91
N GLU A 109 1.34 -3.03 -14.88
CA GLU A 109 1.14 -2.65 -13.48
C GLU A 109 1.75 -1.29 -13.17
N ARG A 110 2.96 -1.01 -13.68
CA ARG A 110 3.62 0.29 -13.57
C ARG A 110 2.75 1.41 -14.16
N ARG A 111 2.20 1.21 -15.35
CA ARG A 111 1.29 2.17 -15.98
C ARG A 111 0.03 2.38 -15.16
N ALA A 112 -0.58 1.32 -14.65
CA ALA A 112 -1.78 1.43 -13.82
C ALA A 112 -1.55 2.33 -12.60
N VAL A 113 -0.41 2.17 -11.92
CA VAL A 113 -0.04 3.02 -10.77
C VAL A 113 0.15 4.48 -11.18
N MET A 114 0.83 4.73 -12.31
CA MET A 114 1.04 6.09 -12.82
C MET A 114 -0.27 6.74 -13.22
N ASP A 115 -1.13 6.02 -13.94
CA ASP A 115 -2.43 6.53 -14.40
C ASP A 115 -3.35 6.90 -13.23
N VAL A 116 -3.36 6.09 -12.16
CA VAL A 116 -4.09 6.41 -10.94
C VAL A 116 -3.56 7.71 -10.32
N ALA A 117 -2.23 7.86 -10.21
CA ALA A 117 -1.63 9.06 -9.64
C ALA A 117 -1.90 10.32 -10.48
N ASP A 118 -1.89 10.22 -11.78
CA ASP A 118 -2.23 11.33 -12.68
C ASP A 118 -3.71 11.74 -12.52
N LYS A 119 -4.63 10.76 -12.46
CA LYS A 119 -6.06 11.01 -12.27
C LYS A 119 -6.42 11.66 -10.93
N VAL A 120 -5.65 11.39 -9.88
CA VAL A 120 -5.83 12.07 -8.59
C VAL A 120 -5.27 13.49 -8.57
N GLY A 121 -4.70 13.96 -9.69
CA GLY A 121 -4.30 15.34 -9.90
C GLY A 121 -2.85 15.64 -9.54
N ALA A 122 -1.94 14.69 -9.63
CA ALA A 122 -0.51 14.93 -9.53
C ALA A 122 -0.03 15.94 -10.62
N LYS A 123 0.99 16.70 -10.29
CA LYS A 123 1.74 17.53 -11.26
C LYS A 123 2.75 16.66 -12.02
N GLU A 124 3.43 15.83 -11.28
CA GLU A 124 4.47 14.91 -11.75
C GLU A 124 4.39 13.63 -10.92
N VAL A 125 4.54 12.48 -11.56
CA VAL A 125 4.53 11.16 -10.91
C VAL A 125 5.88 10.49 -11.10
N TYR A 126 6.42 9.98 -10.01
CA TYR A 126 7.66 9.22 -9.99
C TYR A 126 7.39 7.85 -9.34
N ILE A 127 8.12 6.86 -9.76
CA ILE A 127 8.08 5.52 -9.17
C ILE A 127 9.43 5.21 -8.55
N ILE A 128 9.39 4.58 -7.37
CA ILE A 128 10.56 4.03 -6.68
C ILE A 128 10.25 2.59 -6.28
N GLU A 129 11.24 1.70 -6.40
CA GLU A 129 11.07 0.33 -5.91
C GLU A 129 11.09 0.29 -4.37
N GLU A 130 10.16 -0.48 -3.77
CA GLU A 130 9.99 -0.60 -2.32
C GLU A 130 11.29 -0.88 -1.57
N PRO A 131 12.18 -1.81 -1.99
CA PRO A 131 13.43 -2.04 -1.27
C PRO A 131 14.38 -0.83 -1.25
N ILE A 132 14.38 -0.01 -2.31
CA ILE A 132 15.17 1.24 -2.32
C ILE A 132 14.60 2.23 -1.31
N ALA A 133 13.28 2.40 -1.31
CA ALA A 133 12.60 3.28 -0.36
C ALA A 133 12.81 2.82 1.09
N ALA A 134 12.69 1.51 1.34
CA ALA A 134 12.92 0.88 2.64
C ALA A 134 14.37 1.09 3.11
N ALA A 135 15.37 0.88 2.22
CA ALA A 135 16.78 1.13 2.53
C ALA A 135 17.04 2.59 2.95
N ILE A 136 16.48 3.54 2.19
CA ILE A 136 16.59 4.97 2.50
C ILE A 136 15.93 5.27 3.86
N GLY A 137 14.72 4.73 4.07
CA GLY A 137 13.96 4.92 5.31
C GLY A 137 14.66 4.33 6.55
N ALA A 138 15.37 3.21 6.37
CA ALA A 138 16.20 2.58 7.40
C ALA A 138 17.53 3.31 7.64
N GLY A 139 17.85 4.37 6.87
CA GLY A 139 19.08 5.14 6.99
C GLY A 139 20.32 4.42 6.46
N LEU A 140 20.15 3.44 5.56
CA LEU A 140 21.27 2.78 4.91
C LEU A 140 21.91 3.71 3.88
N ASP A 141 23.25 3.77 3.88
CA ASP A 141 23.98 4.52 2.86
C ASP A 141 24.11 3.67 1.58
N ILE A 142 23.09 3.77 0.72
CA ILE A 142 23.02 3.02 -0.53
C ILE A 142 23.99 3.52 -1.60
N THR A 143 24.68 4.65 -1.37
CA THR A 143 25.65 5.23 -2.33
C THR A 143 26.98 4.49 -2.35
N LYS A 144 27.28 3.71 -1.32
CA LYS A 144 28.52 2.99 -1.16
C LYS A 144 28.66 1.79 -2.09
N ALA A 145 29.92 1.42 -2.39
CA ALA A 145 30.25 0.28 -3.25
C ALA A 145 30.28 -1.07 -2.50
N TYR A 146 29.46 -1.21 -1.44
CA TYR A 146 29.20 -2.50 -0.79
C TYR A 146 27.72 -2.86 -0.86
N GLY A 147 27.42 -4.16 -0.85
CA GLY A 147 26.05 -4.65 -0.90
C GLY A 147 25.35 -4.50 0.45
N SER A 148 24.24 -3.76 0.47
CA SER A 148 23.31 -3.75 1.60
C SER A 148 22.11 -4.61 1.24
N MET A 149 21.74 -5.58 2.10
CA MET A 149 20.57 -6.41 1.90
C MET A 149 19.38 -5.85 2.69
N VAL A 150 18.26 -5.72 2.01
CA VAL A 150 16.98 -5.33 2.60
C VAL A 150 15.98 -6.47 2.42
N VAL A 151 15.22 -6.76 3.46
CA VAL A 151 14.07 -7.66 3.44
C VAL A 151 12.87 -6.86 3.94
N ASP A 152 11.95 -6.57 3.04
CA ASP A 152 10.72 -5.83 3.33
C ASP A 152 9.55 -6.81 3.33
N VAL A 153 8.92 -6.98 4.49
CA VAL A 153 7.79 -7.91 4.68
C VAL A 153 6.52 -7.10 4.83
N GLY A 154 5.79 -6.99 3.73
CA GLY A 154 4.51 -6.28 3.67
C GLY A 154 3.31 -7.15 4.06
N GLY A 155 2.12 -6.72 3.62
CA GLY A 155 0.89 -7.51 3.75
C GLY A 155 0.80 -8.62 2.70
N GLY A 156 0.96 -8.28 1.42
CA GLY A 156 0.81 -9.21 0.29
C GLY A 156 2.11 -9.76 -0.25
N THR A 157 3.23 -9.02 -0.14
CA THR A 157 4.54 -9.39 -0.69
C THR A 157 5.65 -9.29 0.35
N THR A 158 6.68 -10.10 0.14
CA THR A 158 8.00 -9.92 0.77
C THR A 158 9.02 -9.64 -0.32
N ASP A 159 9.60 -8.45 -0.28
CA ASP A 159 10.59 -7.96 -1.22
C ASP A 159 11.99 -8.04 -0.62
N ILE A 160 12.88 -8.77 -1.31
CA ILE A 160 14.27 -8.99 -0.90
C ILE A 160 15.15 -8.36 -1.96
N ALA A 161 16.04 -7.46 -1.57
CA ALA A 161 16.98 -6.84 -2.50
C ALA A 161 18.37 -6.66 -1.91
N VAL A 162 19.37 -6.78 -2.76
CA VAL A 162 20.75 -6.34 -2.51
C VAL A 162 20.98 -5.06 -3.30
N ILE A 163 21.35 -4.00 -2.59
CA ILE A 163 21.49 -2.65 -3.11
C ILE A 163 22.95 -2.22 -2.98
N SER A 164 23.51 -1.61 -4.04
CA SER A 164 24.85 -1.02 -4.05
C SER A 164 24.89 0.12 -5.06
N LEU A 165 25.61 1.19 -4.77
CA LEU A 165 25.77 2.35 -5.68
C LEU A 165 24.43 2.89 -6.19
N CYS A 166 23.46 3.05 -5.30
CA CYS A 166 22.09 3.52 -5.57
C CYS A 166 21.26 2.63 -6.50
N GLY A 167 21.74 1.42 -6.85
CA GLY A 167 21.05 0.48 -7.74
C GLY A 167 20.76 -0.86 -7.09
N ILE A 168 19.72 -1.54 -7.55
CA ILE A 168 19.43 -2.92 -7.18
C ILE A 168 20.36 -3.83 -7.98
N VAL A 169 21.22 -4.57 -7.26
CA VAL A 169 22.12 -5.58 -7.84
C VAL A 169 21.34 -6.86 -8.13
N LYS A 170 20.49 -7.25 -7.18
CA LYS A 170 19.60 -8.40 -7.32
C LYS A 170 18.39 -8.21 -6.42
N SER A 171 17.22 -8.59 -6.93
CA SER A 171 15.99 -8.60 -6.14
C SER A 171 15.18 -9.87 -6.37
N LYS A 172 14.31 -10.15 -5.42
CA LYS A 172 13.29 -11.18 -5.52
C LYS A 172 12.08 -10.75 -4.71
N SER A 173 10.91 -10.76 -5.33
CA SER A 173 9.62 -10.61 -4.67
C SER A 173 8.94 -11.97 -4.54
N ILE A 174 8.34 -12.26 -3.40
CA ILE A 174 7.56 -13.45 -3.15
C ILE A 174 6.19 -13.08 -2.56
N LYS A 175 5.15 -13.80 -2.96
CA LYS A 175 3.76 -13.62 -2.47
C LYS A 175 3.50 -14.42 -1.20
N ILE A 176 4.40 -14.30 -0.23
CA ILE A 176 4.30 -14.87 1.11
C ILE A 176 4.62 -13.73 2.08
N ALA A 177 3.62 -13.25 2.80
CA ALA A 177 3.74 -12.09 3.67
C ALA A 177 2.64 -12.11 4.75
N GLY A 178 2.31 -10.97 5.34
CA GLY A 178 1.38 -10.84 6.46
C GLY A 178 0.05 -11.54 6.26
N ASP A 179 -0.59 -11.38 5.09
CA ASP A 179 -1.89 -12.01 4.79
C ASP A 179 -1.79 -13.55 4.78
N THR A 180 -0.68 -14.10 4.26
CA THR A 180 -0.42 -15.56 4.28
C THR A 180 -0.25 -16.06 5.71
N PHE A 181 0.38 -15.25 6.58
CA PHE A 181 0.54 -15.62 8.00
C PHE A 181 -0.81 -15.60 8.73
N ASP A 182 -1.67 -14.62 8.46
CA ASP A 182 -3.01 -14.54 9.03
C ASP A 182 -3.85 -15.75 8.62
N GLU A 183 -3.83 -16.13 7.34
CA GLU A 183 -4.49 -17.34 6.87
C GLU A 183 -3.95 -18.61 7.55
N ALA A 184 -2.64 -18.68 7.80
CA ALA A 184 -2.05 -19.82 8.50
C ALA A 184 -2.53 -19.91 9.95
N ILE A 185 -2.67 -18.75 10.63
CA ILE A 185 -3.23 -18.67 11.99
C ILE A 185 -4.70 -19.11 12.00
N ILE A 186 -5.52 -18.61 11.06
CA ILE A 186 -6.94 -19.01 10.92
C ILE A 186 -7.07 -20.53 10.75
N ARG A 187 -6.27 -21.10 9.83
CA ARG A 187 -6.26 -22.56 9.59
C ARG A 187 -5.80 -23.34 10.81
N PHE A 188 -4.83 -22.84 11.56
CA PHE A 188 -4.33 -23.46 12.79
C PHE A 188 -5.41 -23.47 13.90
N MET A 189 -6.05 -22.32 14.16
CA MET A 189 -7.10 -22.18 15.17
C MET A 189 -8.28 -23.09 14.88
N ARG A 190 -8.70 -23.16 13.61
CA ARG A 190 -9.77 -24.06 13.17
C ARG A 190 -9.42 -25.53 13.40
N ARG A 191 -8.20 -25.96 13.03
CA ARG A 191 -7.80 -27.38 13.12
C ARG A 191 -7.53 -27.83 14.55
N LYS A 192 -6.85 -27.00 15.34
CA LYS A 192 -6.39 -27.40 16.68
C LYS A 192 -7.45 -27.18 17.76
N TYR A 193 -8.23 -26.12 17.62
CA TYR A 193 -9.16 -25.68 18.66
C TYR A 193 -10.63 -25.69 18.22
N SER A 194 -10.92 -26.09 16.96
CA SER A 194 -12.26 -26.01 16.34
C SER A 194 -12.87 -24.60 16.43
N LEU A 195 -12.02 -23.58 16.47
CA LEU A 195 -12.41 -22.18 16.63
C LEU A 195 -12.31 -21.47 15.26
N GLN A 196 -13.41 -20.84 14.84
CA GLN A 196 -13.43 -19.98 13.68
C GLN A 196 -13.12 -18.55 14.11
N ILE A 197 -12.04 -17.97 13.58
CA ILE A 197 -11.67 -16.57 13.76
C ILE A 197 -11.65 -15.86 12.41
N GLY A 198 -11.88 -14.54 12.40
CA GLY A 198 -11.77 -13.70 11.21
C GLY A 198 -10.35 -13.17 11.02
N GLU A 199 -10.10 -12.55 9.85
CA GLU A 199 -8.79 -11.97 9.47
C GLU A 199 -8.28 -10.98 10.51
N ARG A 200 -9.13 -10.07 10.99
CA ARG A 200 -8.76 -9.08 12.01
C ARG A 200 -8.22 -9.70 13.28
N MET A 201 -8.87 -10.76 13.77
CA MET A 201 -8.42 -11.46 14.98
C MET A 201 -7.10 -12.21 14.73
N ALA A 202 -6.92 -12.76 13.53
CA ALA A 202 -5.67 -13.41 13.15
C ALA A 202 -4.51 -12.39 13.11
N GLU A 203 -4.75 -11.21 12.54
CA GLU A 203 -3.79 -10.11 12.54
C GLU A 203 -3.45 -9.65 13.97
N GLU A 204 -4.44 -9.45 14.82
CA GLU A 204 -4.24 -9.12 16.24
C GLU A 204 -3.44 -10.20 17.01
N MET A 205 -3.55 -11.48 16.62
CA MET A 205 -2.77 -12.58 17.19
C MET A 205 -1.33 -12.66 16.64
N LYS A 206 -1.11 -12.19 15.41
CA LYS A 206 0.20 -12.16 14.75
C LYS A 206 1.13 -11.11 15.36
N ILE A 207 0.58 -9.96 15.77
CA ILE A 207 1.28 -8.82 16.36
C ILE A 207 1.49 -9.05 17.86
#